data_3b16c1f2b05283f58cbc3c60d2225e92
#
_entry.id   3b16c1f2b05283f58cbc3c60d2225e92
#
_cell.length_a   1.000
_cell.length_b   1.000
_cell.length_c   1.000
_cell.angle_alpha   90.00
_cell.angle_beta   90.00
_cell.angle_gamma   90.00
#
_symmetry.space_group_name_H-M   'P 1'
#
loop_
_entity.id
_entity.type
_entity.pdbx_description
1 polymer ?
#
loop_
_entity_poly.entity_id
_entity_poly.type
_entity_poly.pdbx_seq_one_letter_code
_entity_poly.pdbx_strand_id
1 'polypeptide(L)'
;MRIIRQTFVILKQNPLLSTISILGTAFAITMIMAIVITWQTKYADLEPEVNRSRCLYFSAMHVYDKEKDGNNNWSNPSAAFMKECVQPVPEVEYCTAFSPAGLSLASLTDGNNRVKVDAMRTDPDFWKVFSMQFLAGRGFSEADRAGESKAVVVCASVARKLYGSTDVVGQEFLLNREFARIVGVVKDVSVTAKDAYAQVWGMYSADELKITGVHSYLGGVQIAV
;
A
#
# COMPACT_ATOMS: atom_id res chain seq x y z
N MET A 1 -50.82 -16.21 -2.88
CA MET A 1 -50.75 -16.74 -4.27
C MET A 1 -51.52 -15.91 -5.31
N ARG A 2 -52.68 -15.28 -5.04
CA ARG A 2 -53.44 -14.46 -6.01
C ARG A 2 -52.64 -13.22 -6.50
N ILE A 3 -51.95 -12.49 -5.63
CA ILE A 3 -51.24 -11.25 -5.96
C ILE A 3 -50.11 -11.53 -6.96
N ILE A 4 -49.28 -12.55 -6.74
CA ILE A 4 -48.14 -12.90 -7.62
C ILE A 4 -48.67 -13.27 -9.03
N ARG A 5 -49.78 -14.01 -9.11
CA ARG A 5 -50.39 -14.37 -10.40
C ARG A 5 -50.95 -13.18 -11.15
N GLN A 6 -51.56 -12.23 -10.44
CA GLN A 6 -52.03 -10.95 -11.03
C GLN A 6 -50.87 -10.09 -11.55
N THR A 7 -49.79 -9.98 -10.79
CA THR A 7 -48.58 -9.24 -11.21
C THR A 7 -47.99 -9.84 -12.50
N PHE A 8 -47.89 -11.17 -12.60
CA PHE A 8 -47.44 -11.82 -13.84
C PHE A 8 -48.34 -11.56 -15.04
N VAL A 9 -49.66 -11.48 -14.86
CA VAL A 9 -50.60 -11.18 -15.93
C VAL A 9 -50.42 -9.73 -16.41
N ILE A 10 -50.30 -8.79 -15.50
CA ILE A 10 -50.06 -7.36 -15.83
C ILE A 10 -48.75 -7.17 -16.56
N LEU A 11 -47.67 -7.80 -16.10
CA LEU A 11 -46.35 -7.76 -16.76
C LEU A 11 -46.41 -8.28 -18.20
N LYS A 12 -47.22 -9.33 -18.45
CA LYS A 12 -47.38 -9.91 -19.79
C LYS A 12 -48.27 -9.07 -20.71
N GLN A 13 -49.18 -8.28 -20.15
CA GLN A 13 -50.07 -7.39 -20.93
C GLN A 13 -49.33 -6.16 -21.47
N ASN A 14 -48.28 -5.67 -20.76
CA ASN A 14 -47.50 -4.50 -21.17
C ASN A 14 -46.01 -4.83 -21.19
N PRO A 15 -45.52 -5.61 -22.15
CA PRO A 15 -44.14 -6.16 -22.12
C PRO A 15 -43.08 -5.08 -22.19
N LEU A 16 -43.29 -4.04 -23.00
CA LEU A 16 -42.31 -2.94 -23.16
C LEU A 16 -42.15 -2.15 -21.86
N LEU A 17 -43.24 -1.74 -21.22
CA LEU A 17 -43.23 -1.00 -19.96
C LEU A 17 -42.62 -1.84 -18.83
N SER A 18 -42.96 -3.12 -18.78
CA SER A 18 -42.44 -4.05 -17.79
C SER A 18 -40.94 -4.28 -17.95
N THR A 19 -40.45 -4.43 -19.17
CA THR A 19 -39.04 -4.60 -19.48
C THR A 19 -38.25 -3.35 -19.07
N ILE A 20 -38.72 -2.15 -19.43
CA ILE A 20 -38.07 -0.89 -19.04
C ILE A 20 -38.02 -0.76 -17.50
N SER A 21 -39.11 -1.05 -16.81
CA SER A 21 -39.16 -0.97 -15.35
C SER A 21 -38.21 -1.98 -14.67
N ILE A 22 -38.15 -3.22 -15.15
CA ILE A 22 -37.24 -4.25 -14.61
C ILE A 22 -35.78 -3.87 -14.87
N LEU A 23 -35.45 -3.45 -16.09
CA LEU A 23 -34.10 -3.03 -16.43
C LEU A 23 -33.68 -1.78 -15.64
N GLY A 24 -34.57 -0.79 -15.51
CA GLY A 24 -34.32 0.42 -14.73
C GLY A 24 -34.06 0.14 -13.24
N THR A 25 -34.90 -0.71 -12.63
CA THR A 25 -34.70 -1.10 -11.21
C THR A 25 -33.46 -1.94 -11.03
N ALA A 26 -33.18 -2.89 -11.91
CA ALA A 26 -31.95 -3.71 -11.87
C ALA A 26 -30.71 -2.84 -11.99
N PHE A 27 -30.71 -1.88 -12.92
CA PHE A 27 -29.60 -0.93 -13.10
C PHE A 27 -29.41 -0.04 -11.85
N ALA A 28 -30.51 0.50 -11.29
CA ALA A 28 -30.43 1.32 -10.08
C ALA A 28 -29.84 0.55 -8.88
N ILE A 29 -30.30 -0.69 -8.68
CA ILE A 29 -29.76 -1.55 -7.61
C ILE A 29 -28.27 -1.84 -7.85
N THR A 30 -27.89 -2.17 -9.08
CA THR A 30 -26.49 -2.42 -9.43
C THR A 30 -25.60 -1.21 -9.17
N MET A 31 -26.06 -0.01 -9.51
CA MET A 31 -25.31 1.23 -9.24
C MET A 31 -25.16 1.49 -7.74
N ILE A 32 -26.24 1.31 -6.97
CA ILE A 32 -26.16 1.46 -5.50
C ILE A 32 -25.18 0.45 -4.91
N MET A 33 -25.27 -0.81 -5.32
CA MET A 33 -24.36 -1.86 -4.86
C MET A 33 -22.89 -1.53 -5.21
N ALA A 34 -22.62 -1.06 -6.43
CA ALA A 34 -21.28 -0.65 -6.85
C ALA A 34 -20.73 0.51 -6.00
N ILE A 35 -21.56 1.51 -5.68
CA ILE A 35 -21.20 2.63 -4.81
C ILE A 35 -20.88 2.11 -3.39
N VAL A 36 -21.74 1.26 -2.82
CA VAL A 36 -21.56 0.71 -1.47
C VAL A 36 -20.29 -0.14 -1.39
N ILE A 37 -20.05 -1.02 -2.36
CA ILE A 37 -18.84 -1.84 -2.41
C ILE A 37 -17.59 -0.96 -2.54
N THR A 38 -17.61 0.04 -3.42
CA THR A 38 -16.49 0.97 -3.58
C THR A 38 -16.22 1.74 -2.30
N TRP A 39 -17.26 2.22 -1.64
CA TRP A 39 -17.16 2.90 -0.35
C TRP A 39 -16.56 1.97 0.72
N GLN A 40 -17.11 0.77 0.88
CA GLN A 40 -16.60 -0.22 1.85
C GLN A 40 -15.13 -0.56 1.60
N THR A 41 -14.76 -0.83 0.33
CA THR A 41 -13.37 -1.15 -0.03
C THR A 41 -12.41 0.00 0.29
N LYS A 42 -12.88 1.25 0.19
CA LYS A 42 -12.06 2.44 0.41
C LYS A 42 -11.88 2.79 1.90
N TYR A 43 -12.87 2.53 2.74
CA TYR A 43 -12.91 3.01 4.12
C TYR A 43 -12.95 1.91 5.18
N ALA A 44 -13.14 0.65 4.80
CA ALA A 44 -13.15 -0.44 5.77
C ALA A 44 -11.73 -0.75 6.26
N ASP A 45 -11.65 -1.09 7.54
CA ASP A 45 -10.43 -1.60 8.18
C ASP A 45 -10.20 -3.05 7.73
N LEU A 46 -9.48 -3.22 6.63
CA LEU A 46 -9.17 -4.51 6.02
C LEU A 46 -7.65 -4.73 6.04
N GLU A 47 -7.25 -5.98 6.24
CA GLU A 47 -5.83 -6.36 6.15
C GLU A 47 -5.20 -5.92 4.82
N PRO A 48 -3.99 -5.31 4.88
CA PRO A 48 -3.14 -5.08 6.04
C PRO A 48 -3.41 -3.76 6.79
N GLU A 49 -4.38 -2.97 6.39
CA GLU A 49 -4.72 -1.65 6.94
C GLU A 49 -5.85 -1.75 7.98
N VAL A 50 -5.66 -2.61 8.98
CA VAL A 50 -6.68 -2.90 10.02
C VAL A 50 -7.03 -1.70 10.91
N ASN A 51 -6.19 -0.67 10.93
CA ASN A 51 -6.40 0.56 11.71
C ASN A 51 -6.64 1.78 10.80
N ARG A 52 -7.08 1.58 9.56
CA ARG A 52 -7.24 2.66 8.58
C ARG A 52 -8.10 3.82 9.09
N SER A 53 -9.16 3.52 9.82
CA SER A 53 -10.06 4.51 10.42
C SER A 53 -9.39 5.38 11.49
N ARG A 54 -8.25 4.94 12.06
CA ARG A 54 -7.46 5.64 13.06
C ARG A 54 -6.16 6.24 12.51
N CYS A 55 -5.76 5.85 11.30
CA CYS A 55 -4.53 6.32 10.68
C CYS A 55 -4.73 7.64 9.94
N LEU A 56 -3.75 8.54 10.05
CA LEU A 56 -3.63 9.74 9.24
C LEU A 56 -2.53 9.53 8.19
N TYR A 57 -2.83 9.87 6.94
CA TYR A 57 -1.91 9.71 5.82
C TYR A 57 -1.48 11.07 5.29
N PHE A 58 -0.17 11.35 5.32
CA PHE A 58 0.41 12.55 4.76
C PHE A 58 1.08 12.21 3.42
N SER A 59 0.39 12.46 2.33
CA SER A 59 0.88 12.17 0.97
C SER A 59 1.34 13.42 0.23
N ALA A 60 1.02 14.59 0.75
CA ALA A 60 1.43 15.86 0.16
C ALA A 60 1.52 16.95 1.23
N MET A 61 2.48 17.83 1.08
CA MET A 61 2.73 18.96 1.97
C MET A 61 3.05 20.22 1.16
N HIS A 62 2.56 21.33 1.63
CA HIS A 62 2.83 22.64 1.06
C HIS A 62 3.62 23.49 2.06
N VAL A 63 4.80 23.93 1.68
CA VAL A 63 5.62 24.84 2.47
C VAL A 63 5.69 26.17 1.75
N TYR A 64 5.34 27.24 2.44
CA TYR A 64 5.42 28.60 1.92
C TYR A 64 6.17 29.51 2.90
N ASP A 65 6.96 30.41 2.35
CA ASP A 65 7.67 31.44 3.11
C ASP A 65 6.77 32.69 3.19
N LYS A 66 6.46 33.13 4.41
CA LYS A 66 5.64 34.33 4.65
C LYS A 66 6.31 35.63 4.23
N GLU A 67 7.66 35.64 4.18
CA GLU A 67 8.44 36.84 3.89
C GLU A 67 8.83 36.96 2.42
N LYS A 68 8.79 35.86 1.67
CA LYS A 68 9.11 35.80 0.23
C LYS A 68 7.89 35.44 -0.55
N ASP A 69 7.18 36.47 -1.00
CA ASP A 69 6.01 36.33 -1.88
C ASP A 69 6.40 35.53 -3.14
N GLY A 70 5.90 34.29 -3.26
CA GLY A 70 5.99 33.50 -4.48
C GLY A 70 6.74 32.17 -4.44
N ASN A 71 7.37 31.76 -3.36
CA ASN A 71 8.05 30.47 -3.32
C ASN A 71 7.17 29.37 -2.69
N ASN A 72 6.18 28.94 -3.47
CA ASN A 72 5.26 27.86 -3.09
C ASN A 72 5.88 26.50 -3.48
N ASN A 73 6.41 25.77 -2.52
CA ASN A 73 6.93 24.42 -2.75
C ASN A 73 5.91 23.37 -2.30
N TRP A 74 5.43 22.60 -3.26
CA TRP A 74 4.54 21.46 -3.05
C TRP A 74 5.31 20.17 -3.28
N SER A 75 5.36 19.28 -2.30
CA SER A 75 5.98 17.96 -2.40
C SER A 75 5.43 17.00 -1.36
N ASN A 76 5.86 15.76 -1.41
CA ASN A 76 5.66 14.82 -0.31
C ASN A 76 6.43 15.28 0.93
N PRO A 77 6.03 14.87 2.15
CA PRO A 77 6.81 15.12 3.35
C PRO A 77 8.16 14.40 3.33
N SER A 78 9.04 14.80 4.24
CA SER A 78 10.33 14.15 4.47
C SER A 78 10.34 13.32 5.76
N ALA A 79 11.35 12.47 5.90
CA ALA A 79 11.59 11.78 7.17
C ALA A 79 11.95 12.75 8.31
N ALA A 80 12.53 13.92 8.01
CA ALA A 80 12.77 14.95 9.01
C ALA A 80 11.47 15.51 9.57
N PHE A 81 10.51 15.83 8.71
CA PHE A 81 9.17 16.25 9.14
C PHE A 81 8.51 15.20 10.05
N MET A 82 8.60 13.92 9.70
CA MET A 82 8.07 12.85 10.54
C MET A 82 8.69 12.88 11.94
N LYS A 83 10.02 12.95 12.03
CA LYS A 83 10.77 12.91 13.30
C LYS A 83 10.56 14.15 14.17
N GLU A 84 10.50 15.32 13.57
CA GLU A 84 10.48 16.59 14.30
C GLU A 84 9.06 17.07 14.59
N CYS A 85 8.10 16.78 13.72
CA CYS A 85 6.76 17.34 13.83
C CYS A 85 5.69 16.29 14.16
N VAL A 86 5.86 15.01 13.76
CA VAL A 86 4.84 13.98 13.92
C VAL A 86 5.13 13.09 15.13
N GLN A 87 6.32 12.51 15.23
CA GLN A 87 6.70 11.62 16.35
C GLN A 87 6.57 12.23 17.74
N PRO A 88 6.86 13.54 17.97
CA PRO A 88 6.74 14.13 19.31
C PRO A 88 5.30 14.35 19.78
N VAL A 89 4.30 14.16 18.92
CA VAL A 89 2.88 14.35 19.26
C VAL A 89 2.44 13.23 20.20
N PRO A 90 1.93 13.52 21.42
CA PRO A 90 1.63 12.50 22.44
C PRO A 90 0.56 11.49 22.03
N GLU A 91 -0.31 11.85 21.10
CA GLU A 91 -1.40 11.02 20.59
C GLU A 91 -0.95 10.04 19.50
N VAL A 92 0.28 10.17 19.01
CA VAL A 92 0.87 9.29 17.99
C VAL A 92 1.43 8.04 18.65
N GLU A 93 0.83 6.90 18.36
CA GLU A 93 1.29 5.60 18.85
C GLU A 93 2.46 5.07 18.01
N TYR A 94 2.30 5.08 16.71
CA TYR A 94 3.33 4.69 15.73
C TYR A 94 3.25 5.60 14.52
N CYS A 95 4.40 5.82 13.86
CA CYS A 95 4.45 6.49 12.57
C CYS A 95 5.49 5.85 11.68
N THR A 96 5.24 5.80 10.39
CA THR A 96 6.13 5.19 9.39
C THR A 96 6.27 6.06 8.16
N ALA A 97 7.47 6.07 7.59
CA ALA A 97 7.76 6.69 6.31
C ALA A 97 7.90 5.60 5.24
N PHE A 98 7.22 5.77 4.12
CA PHE A 98 7.28 4.83 3.00
C PHE A 98 7.22 5.55 1.65
N SER A 99 7.77 4.93 0.60
CA SER A 99 7.62 5.41 -0.77
C SER A 99 6.38 4.79 -1.42
N PRO A 100 5.75 5.45 -2.40
CA PRO A 100 4.83 4.75 -3.27
C PRO A 100 5.49 3.53 -3.91
N ALA A 101 4.73 2.45 -4.11
CA ALA A 101 5.22 1.29 -4.83
C ALA A 101 5.57 1.65 -6.28
N GLY A 102 6.74 1.23 -6.72
CA GLY A 102 7.25 1.49 -8.07
C GLY A 102 7.73 0.23 -8.77
N LEU A 103 7.64 0.23 -10.10
CA LEU A 103 8.05 -0.89 -10.92
C LEU A 103 9.55 -1.15 -10.79
N SER A 104 9.90 -2.37 -10.41
CA SER A 104 11.26 -2.85 -10.21
C SER A 104 11.45 -4.20 -10.90
N LEU A 105 12.69 -4.59 -11.11
CA LEU A 105 13.04 -5.88 -11.70
C LEU A 105 13.69 -6.77 -10.64
N ALA A 106 13.07 -7.90 -10.35
CA ALA A 106 13.62 -8.96 -9.51
C ALA A 106 14.16 -10.10 -10.39
N SER A 107 15.29 -10.68 -10.03
CA SER A 107 15.84 -11.87 -10.69
C SER A 107 16.66 -12.69 -9.71
N LEU A 108 16.86 -13.97 -10.00
CA LEU A 108 17.83 -14.78 -9.26
C LEU A 108 19.25 -14.22 -9.44
N THR A 109 20.17 -14.59 -8.55
CA THR A 109 21.55 -14.12 -8.55
C THR A 109 22.34 -14.50 -9.82
N ASP A 110 21.94 -15.56 -10.51
CA ASP A 110 22.45 -15.99 -11.80
C ASP A 110 21.84 -15.21 -12.99
N GLY A 111 20.92 -14.26 -12.71
CA GLY A 111 20.21 -13.48 -13.72
C GLY A 111 19.00 -14.14 -14.37
N ASN A 112 18.68 -15.38 -13.94
CA ASN A 112 17.50 -16.11 -14.41
C ASN A 112 16.23 -15.67 -13.68
N ASN A 113 15.07 -16.18 -14.12
CA ASN A 113 13.74 -15.92 -13.54
C ASN A 113 13.45 -14.41 -13.30
N ARG A 114 13.62 -13.60 -14.35
CA ARG A 114 13.35 -12.17 -14.28
C ARG A 114 11.86 -11.89 -14.13
N VAL A 115 11.49 -11.20 -13.07
CA VAL A 115 10.10 -10.85 -12.75
C VAL A 115 9.99 -9.36 -12.52
N LYS A 116 9.01 -8.72 -13.16
CA LYS A 116 8.63 -7.35 -12.82
C LYS A 116 7.82 -7.37 -11.53
N VAL A 117 8.18 -6.52 -10.60
CA VAL A 117 7.56 -6.43 -9.27
C VAL A 117 7.31 -4.97 -8.91
N ASP A 118 6.28 -4.72 -8.13
CA ASP A 118 6.06 -3.44 -7.49
C ASP A 118 6.84 -3.43 -6.17
N ALA A 119 7.88 -2.59 -6.09
CA ALA A 119 8.72 -2.46 -4.92
C ALA A 119 8.48 -1.13 -4.19
N MET A 120 8.42 -1.20 -2.88
CA MET A 120 8.28 -0.08 -1.95
C MET A 120 9.51 -0.01 -1.05
N ARG A 121 9.90 1.19 -0.65
CA ARG A 121 10.87 1.41 0.43
C ARG A 121 10.16 1.96 1.64
N THR A 122 10.54 1.47 2.82
CA THR A 122 9.92 1.87 4.07
C THR A 122 10.91 1.79 5.23
N ASP A 123 10.51 2.30 6.39
CA ASP A 123 11.23 2.13 7.64
C ASP A 123 10.75 0.87 8.42
N PRO A 124 11.43 0.46 9.50
CA PRO A 124 11.03 -0.69 10.29
C PRO A 124 9.69 -0.54 11.03
N ASP A 125 9.22 0.68 11.27
CA ASP A 125 7.97 0.92 11.97
C ASP A 125 6.73 0.64 11.10
N PHE A 126 6.94 0.49 9.79
CA PHE A 126 5.92 0.06 8.84
C PHE A 126 5.17 -1.20 9.29
N TRP A 127 5.87 -2.16 9.86
CA TRP A 127 5.30 -3.42 10.33
C TRP A 127 4.47 -3.29 11.61
N LYS A 128 4.56 -2.14 12.29
CA LYS A 128 3.72 -1.80 13.46
C LYS A 128 2.44 -1.09 13.05
N VAL A 129 2.52 -0.23 12.03
CA VAL A 129 1.37 0.51 11.48
C VAL A 129 0.49 -0.41 10.62
N PHE A 130 1.13 -1.22 9.76
CA PHE A 130 0.44 -2.13 8.84
C PHE A 130 0.54 -3.58 9.32
N SER A 131 -0.62 -4.21 9.51
CA SER A 131 -0.72 -5.60 10.00
C SER A 131 -0.55 -6.60 8.86
N MET A 132 0.70 -6.87 8.49
CA MET A 132 1.02 -7.84 7.45
C MET A 132 0.96 -9.27 7.96
N GLN A 133 0.35 -10.19 7.20
CA GLN A 133 0.35 -11.62 7.50
C GLN A 133 1.65 -12.26 7.02
N PHE A 134 2.58 -12.53 7.96
CA PHE A 134 3.81 -13.26 7.66
C PHE A 134 3.52 -14.77 7.53
N LEU A 135 3.98 -15.36 6.42
CA LEU A 135 3.97 -16.80 6.17
C LEU A 135 5.24 -17.45 6.65
N ALA A 136 6.38 -16.73 6.59
CA ALA A 136 7.68 -17.14 7.08
C ALA A 136 8.53 -15.92 7.43
N GLY A 137 9.47 -16.10 8.36
CA GLY A 137 10.38 -15.02 8.77
C GLY A 137 9.70 -13.89 9.53
N ARG A 138 10.17 -12.65 9.33
CA ARG A 138 9.74 -11.45 10.04
C ARG A 138 9.89 -10.19 9.17
N GLY A 139 9.33 -9.08 9.62
CA GLY A 139 9.68 -7.76 9.12
C GLY A 139 11.15 -7.42 9.40
N PHE A 140 11.75 -6.59 8.58
CA PHE A 140 13.08 -6.07 8.88
C PHE A 140 13.03 -5.10 10.06
N SER A 141 14.17 -4.96 10.74
CA SER A 141 14.38 -4.10 11.91
C SER A 141 15.59 -3.20 11.69
N GLU A 142 15.84 -2.25 12.57
CA GLU A 142 17.06 -1.42 12.52
C GLU A 142 18.36 -2.24 12.55
N ALA A 143 18.37 -3.41 13.19
CA ALA A 143 19.52 -4.30 13.21
C ALA A 143 19.88 -4.84 11.81
N ASP A 144 18.91 -4.97 10.92
CA ASP A 144 19.13 -5.46 9.55
C ASP A 144 19.78 -4.41 8.65
N ARG A 145 19.90 -3.16 9.10
CA ARG A 145 20.55 -2.05 8.38
C ARG A 145 22.08 -2.21 8.27
N ALA A 146 22.68 -2.92 9.21
CA ALA A 146 24.12 -3.14 9.26
C ALA A 146 24.59 -4.31 8.37
N GLY A 147 23.69 -5.04 7.72
CA GLY A 147 24.03 -6.18 6.86
C GLY A 147 24.65 -5.75 5.52
N GLU A 148 25.47 -6.63 4.92
CA GLU A 148 26.06 -6.40 3.59
C GLU A 148 24.99 -6.41 2.48
N SER A 149 23.99 -7.27 2.60
CA SER A 149 22.86 -7.36 1.66
C SER A 149 21.66 -6.60 2.20
N LYS A 150 20.94 -5.87 1.35
CA LYS A 150 19.72 -5.16 1.73
C LYS A 150 18.64 -6.14 2.18
N ALA A 151 18.20 -6.03 3.43
CA ALA A 151 17.10 -6.83 3.95
C ALA A 151 15.78 -6.44 3.28
N VAL A 152 15.06 -7.44 2.78
CA VAL A 152 13.76 -7.24 2.12
C VAL A 152 12.73 -8.25 2.60
N VAL A 153 11.47 -7.86 2.52
CA VAL A 153 10.31 -8.75 2.66
C VAL A 153 9.67 -8.90 1.29
N VAL A 154 9.27 -10.10 0.94
CA VAL A 154 8.62 -10.39 -0.35
C VAL A 154 7.23 -10.97 -0.15
N CYS A 155 6.31 -10.76 -1.10
CA CYS A 155 5.03 -11.45 -1.10
C CYS A 155 5.16 -12.89 -1.61
N ALA A 156 4.21 -13.74 -1.24
CA ALA A 156 4.19 -15.16 -1.59
C ALA A 156 4.24 -15.43 -3.10
N SER A 157 3.59 -14.58 -3.89
CA SER A 157 3.57 -14.71 -5.35
C SER A 157 4.94 -14.46 -5.97
N VAL A 158 5.73 -13.50 -5.45
CA VAL A 158 7.10 -13.24 -5.91
C VAL A 158 8.03 -14.36 -5.49
N ALA A 159 7.93 -14.84 -4.24
CA ALA A 159 8.71 -15.98 -3.77
C ALA A 159 8.51 -17.22 -4.66
N ARG A 160 7.26 -17.56 -4.98
CA ARG A 160 6.94 -18.67 -5.90
C ARG A 160 7.45 -18.46 -7.32
N LYS A 161 7.37 -17.23 -7.86
CA LYS A 161 7.86 -16.93 -9.21
C LYS A 161 9.38 -17.04 -9.32
N LEU A 162 10.12 -16.63 -8.30
CA LEU A 162 11.59 -16.66 -8.31
C LEU A 162 12.12 -18.06 -7.96
N TYR A 163 11.59 -18.72 -6.94
CA TYR A 163 12.16 -19.92 -6.35
C TYR A 163 11.26 -21.16 -6.45
N GLY A 164 10.01 -21.02 -6.90
CA GLY A 164 9.04 -22.12 -6.89
C GLY A 164 8.44 -22.45 -5.50
N SER A 165 8.87 -21.77 -4.44
CA SER A 165 8.49 -22.03 -3.05
C SER A 165 8.23 -20.72 -2.30
N THR A 166 7.58 -20.82 -1.14
CA THR A 166 7.46 -19.72 -0.16
C THR A 166 8.45 -19.86 1.00
N ASP A 167 9.17 -20.99 1.09
CA ASP A 167 10.23 -21.20 2.08
C ASP A 167 11.56 -20.69 1.51
N VAL A 168 11.74 -19.39 1.53
CA VAL A 168 12.85 -18.67 0.88
C VAL A 168 13.55 -17.69 1.81
N VAL A 169 13.24 -17.73 3.11
CA VAL A 169 13.90 -16.86 4.10
C VAL A 169 15.40 -17.15 4.13
N GLY A 170 16.20 -16.08 4.08
CA GLY A 170 17.67 -16.18 4.00
C GLY A 170 18.23 -16.27 2.59
N GLN A 171 17.40 -16.53 1.57
CA GLN A 171 17.84 -16.55 0.16
C GLN A 171 18.13 -15.12 -0.34
N GLU A 172 19.06 -15.05 -1.31
CA GLU A 172 19.45 -13.80 -1.93
C GLU A 172 19.01 -13.75 -3.39
N PHE A 173 18.56 -12.58 -3.83
CA PHE A 173 18.20 -12.30 -5.20
C PHE A 173 18.65 -10.90 -5.61
N LEU A 174 18.53 -10.56 -6.88
CA LEU A 174 18.83 -9.22 -7.38
C LEU A 174 17.53 -8.42 -7.51
N LEU A 175 17.46 -7.29 -6.82
CA LEU A 175 16.43 -6.27 -7.01
C LEU A 175 17.07 -5.05 -7.67
N ASN A 176 16.67 -4.76 -8.92
CA ASN A 176 17.29 -3.68 -9.73
C ASN A 176 18.82 -3.81 -9.83
N ARG A 177 19.34 -5.03 -9.93
CA ARG A 177 20.78 -5.40 -9.97
C ARG A 177 21.53 -5.23 -8.65
N GLU A 178 20.87 -4.95 -7.54
CA GLU A 178 21.47 -4.93 -6.21
C GLU A 178 21.10 -6.19 -5.45
N PHE A 179 22.03 -6.72 -4.67
CA PHE A 179 21.79 -7.89 -3.84
C PHE A 179 20.82 -7.55 -2.72
N ALA A 180 19.79 -8.37 -2.58
CA ALA A 180 18.78 -8.27 -1.54
C ALA A 180 18.59 -9.64 -0.89
N ARG A 181 18.52 -9.68 0.45
CA ARG A 181 18.30 -10.91 1.23
C ARG A 181 16.88 -10.91 1.80
N ILE A 182 16.17 -11.99 1.57
CA ILE A 182 14.81 -12.19 2.05
C ILE A 182 14.85 -12.48 3.56
N VAL A 183 14.24 -11.60 4.37
CA VAL A 183 14.11 -11.77 5.83
C VAL A 183 12.70 -12.20 6.23
N GLY A 184 11.72 -12.03 5.34
CA GLY A 184 10.36 -12.46 5.57
C GLY A 184 9.58 -12.63 4.27
N VAL A 185 8.55 -13.47 4.35
CA VAL A 185 7.57 -13.70 3.28
C VAL A 185 6.20 -13.41 3.84
N VAL A 186 5.45 -12.53 3.18
CA VAL A 186 4.08 -12.17 3.56
C VAL A 186 3.07 -12.73 2.54
N LYS A 187 1.83 -12.87 2.98
CA LYS A 187 0.70 -13.15 2.08
C LYS A 187 0.57 -12.03 1.04
N ASP A 188 0.07 -12.37 -0.14
CA ASP A 188 -0.16 -11.39 -1.19
C ASP A 188 -1.14 -10.30 -0.71
N VAL A 189 -0.75 -9.04 -0.89
CA VAL A 189 -1.53 -7.86 -0.50
C VAL A 189 -2.40 -7.42 -1.68
N SER A 190 -3.63 -7.02 -1.40
CA SER A 190 -4.52 -6.49 -2.44
C SER A 190 -4.05 -5.12 -2.91
N VAL A 191 -4.14 -4.86 -4.22
CA VAL A 191 -3.90 -3.53 -4.81
C VAL A 191 -4.86 -2.44 -4.31
N THR A 192 -5.94 -2.83 -3.63
CA THR A 192 -6.88 -1.90 -3.01
C THR A 192 -6.35 -1.31 -1.70
N ALA A 193 -5.39 -1.97 -1.05
CA ALA A 193 -4.65 -1.45 0.09
C ALA A 193 -3.51 -0.55 -0.40
N LYS A 194 -3.85 0.59 -0.97
CA LYS A 194 -2.96 1.44 -1.79
C LYS A 194 -1.67 1.85 -1.07
N ASP A 195 -1.77 2.18 0.21
CA ASP A 195 -0.65 2.71 0.98
C ASP A 195 0.24 1.61 1.57
N ALA A 196 -0.30 0.40 1.71
CA ALA A 196 0.43 -0.78 2.16
C ALA A 196 0.85 -1.72 1.01
N TYR A 197 0.30 -1.53 -0.21
CA TYR A 197 0.52 -2.42 -1.33
C TYR A 197 1.94 -2.33 -1.88
N ALA A 198 2.63 -3.45 -1.88
CA ALA A 198 3.79 -3.73 -2.71
C ALA A 198 3.91 -5.25 -2.90
N GLN A 199 4.84 -5.68 -3.70
CA GLN A 199 5.24 -7.08 -3.87
C GLN A 199 6.59 -7.36 -3.23
N VAL A 200 7.42 -6.31 -3.07
CA VAL A 200 8.70 -6.34 -2.38
C VAL A 200 8.80 -5.08 -1.52
N TRP A 201 9.11 -5.23 -0.25
CA TRP A 201 9.36 -4.14 0.69
C TRP A 201 10.85 -4.13 1.04
N GLY A 202 11.53 -3.04 0.74
CA GLY A 202 12.92 -2.81 1.10
C GLY A 202 13.04 -1.72 2.15
N MET A 203 14.14 -1.71 2.89
CA MET A 203 14.40 -0.69 3.90
C MET A 203 15.09 0.54 3.28
N TYR A 204 14.70 1.74 3.70
CA TYR A 204 15.46 2.95 3.39
C TYR A 204 16.88 2.86 3.95
N SER A 205 17.86 3.35 3.20
CA SER A 205 19.20 3.55 3.74
C SER A 205 19.22 4.68 4.78
N ALA A 206 20.21 4.66 5.67
CA ALA A 206 20.35 5.72 6.66
C ALA A 206 20.55 7.11 6.01
N ASP A 207 21.19 7.16 4.86
CA ASP A 207 21.47 8.41 4.14
C ASP A 207 20.24 8.96 3.41
N GLU A 208 19.34 8.10 2.92
CA GLU A 208 18.06 8.50 2.32
C GLU A 208 17.12 9.16 3.36
N LEU A 209 17.27 8.82 4.63
CA LEU A 209 16.50 9.41 5.72
C LEU A 209 17.16 10.67 6.32
N LYS A 210 18.41 10.98 5.93
CA LYS A 210 19.13 12.19 6.33
C LYS A 210 18.91 13.28 5.29
N ILE A 211 17.92 14.11 5.47
CA ILE A 211 17.70 15.27 4.62
C ILE A 211 18.28 16.48 5.34
N THR A 212 19.32 17.09 4.74
CA THR A 212 19.97 18.29 5.23
C THR A 212 19.69 19.44 4.27
N GLY A 213 19.02 20.50 4.74
CA GLY A 213 18.82 21.72 3.95
C GLY A 213 17.64 22.59 4.41
N VAL A 214 17.55 23.77 3.83
CA VAL A 214 16.52 24.79 4.13
C VAL A 214 15.08 24.29 3.82
N HIS A 215 14.94 23.24 3.01
CA HIS A 215 13.69 22.59 2.67
C HIS A 215 13.60 21.16 3.24
N SER A 216 14.18 20.92 4.42
CA SER A 216 14.30 19.61 5.03
C SER A 216 12.96 18.91 5.34
N TYR A 217 11.85 19.64 5.35
CA TYR A 217 10.53 19.06 5.53
C TYR A 217 9.87 18.53 4.25
N LEU A 218 10.36 18.95 3.07
CA LEU A 218 9.92 18.41 1.79
C LEU A 218 10.80 17.24 1.37
N GLY A 219 10.19 16.15 0.93
CA GLY A 219 10.90 14.92 0.56
C GLY A 219 10.13 14.05 -0.41
N GLY A 220 10.49 12.79 -0.47
CA GLY A 220 9.88 11.80 -1.36
C GLY A 220 9.16 10.67 -0.62
N VAL A 221 8.76 10.87 0.64
CA VAL A 221 8.10 9.84 1.43
C VAL A 221 6.64 10.18 1.69
N GLN A 222 5.83 9.16 1.90
CA GLN A 222 4.51 9.26 2.50
C GLN A 222 4.63 8.87 3.97
N ILE A 223 3.78 9.40 4.82
CA ILE A 223 3.79 9.13 6.25
C ILE A 223 2.40 8.62 6.63
N ALA A 224 2.36 7.50 7.37
CA ALA A 224 1.18 7.00 8.05
C ALA A 224 1.40 7.03 9.56
N VAL A 225 0.37 7.44 10.30
CA VAL A 225 0.42 7.66 11.74
C VAL A 225 -0.78 6.98 12.38
#